data_4fe81323b590f0bb8e5306d876b905d0
#
_entry.id   4fe81323b590f0bb8e5306d876b905d0
#
_cell.length_a   1.000
_cell.length_b   1.000
_cell.length_c   1.000
_cell.angle_alpha   90.00
_cell.angle_beta   90.00
_cell.angle_gamma   90.00
#
_symmetry.space_group_name_H-M   'P 1'
#
loop_
_entity.id
_entity.type
_entity.pdbx_description
1 polymer ?
#
loop_
_entity_poly.entity_id
_entity_poly.type
_entity_poly.pdbx_seq_one_letter_code
_entity_poly.pdbx_strand_id
1 'polypeptide(L)'
;TMDYILAAKLRIPTSPVQLVNRPRLISAQLSPITLICAPAGYGKTVLASSWVNSLDMRCAWLSLDHTDNDTTQFMMHLVSAIQSQFPDFANQSHHLSSSNQLPAISGLTRALLNDLGQLTEPLCLVLDDLHCLHEPFLHDALAFMIERLPPQLHLILTSRTIPPFSLARLRAQRQLTEIYTQDLRFSVEEVQQFCNQSMQLKLTPDLVKSLETRTEGWIVGLQLAALSLSNTSNKSMFIKNFAGDDRHITDFLMDEVLNQLSDELQKFLLETS
;
A
#
# COMPACT_ATOMS: atom_id res chain seq x y z
N THR A 1 -13.19 -25.48 12.01
CA THR A 1 -13.92 -24.57 11.12
C THR A 1 -12.85 -23.92 10.28
N MET A 2 -12.73 -24.28 8.99
CA MET A 2 -11.89 -23.54 8.04
C MET A 2 -12.56 -22.20 7.84
N ASP A 3 -12.05 -21.16 8.49
CA ASP A 3 -12.43 -19.79 8.16
C ASP A 3 -11.98 -19.54 6.72
N TYR A 4 -12.92 -19.16 5.88
CA TYR A 4 -12.69 -18.98 4.44
C TYR A 4 -11.73 -17.80 4.25
N ILE A 5 -10.50 -18.10 3.80
CA ILE A 5 -9.57 -17.10 3.35
C ILE A 5 -10.26 -16.31 2.23
N LEU A 6 -10.42 -15.01 2.43
CA LEU A 6 -11.00 -14.18 1.40
C LEU A 6 -9.99 -14.07 0.24
N ALA A 7 -10.20 -14.84 -0.82
CA ALA A 7 -9.29 -14.90 -1.96
C ALA A 7 -8.98 -13.51 -2.56
N ALA A 8 -9.83 -12.51 -2.33
CA ALA A 8 -9.61 -11.13 -2.72
C ALA A 8 -8.38 -10.51 -2.02
N LYS A 9 -8.09 -10.89 -0.76
CA LYS A 9 -6.92 -10.39 -0.03
C LYS A 9 -5.59 -10.85 -0.62
N LEU A 10 -5.59 -11.98 -1.32
CA LEU A 10 -4.39 -12.60 -1.87
C LEU A 10 -4.14 -12.23 -3.34
N ARG A 11 -5.01 -11.42 -3.92
CA ARG A 11 -4.87 -11.01 -5.32
C ARG A 11 -4.14 -9.68 -5.41
N ILE A 12 -3.18 -9.61 -6.33
CA ILE A 12 -2.58 -8.34 -6.72
C ILE A 12 -3.70 -7.47 -7.30
N PRO A 13 -3.96 -6.28 -6.75
CA PRO A 13 -4.97 -5.38 -7.28
C PRO A 13 -4.70 -5.04 -8.75
N THR A 14 -5.75 -5.08 -9.56
CA THR A 14 -5.65 -4.70 -10.97
C THR A 14 -5.41 -3.19 -11.08
N SER A 15 -4.34 -2.83 -11.75
CA SER A 15 -4.07 -1.41 -12.05
C SER A 15 -5.12 -0.87 -13.03
N PRO A 16 -5.50 0.42 -12.91
CA PRO A 16 -6.36 1.07 -13.90
C PRO A 16 -5.79 0.91 -15.32
N VAL A 17 -6.67 0.72 -16.32
CA VAL A 17 -6.29 0.50 -17.72
C VAL A 17 -5.41 1.63 -18.30
N GLN A 18 -5.49 2.83 -17.72
CA GLN A 18 -4.77 4.02 -18.16
C GLN A 18 -3.89 4.57 -17.02
N LEU A 19 -2.96 3.72 -16.56
CA LEU A 19 -2.03 4.09 -15.51
C LEU A 19 -0.98 5.08 -16.04
N VAL A 20 -0.72 6.13 -15.28
CA VAL A 20 0.47 6.97 -15.49
C VAL A 20 1.70 6.19 -15.06
N ASN A 21 2.59 5.93 -16.01
CA ASN A 21 3.85 5.26 -15.70
C ASN A 21 4.77 6.20 -14.91
N ARG A 22 5.31 5.72 -13.79
CA ARG A 22 6.12 6.48 -12.85
C ARG A 22 7.50 5.84 -12.64
N PRO A 23 8.33 5.76 -13.70
CA PRO A 23 9.61 5.05 -13.65
C PRO A 23 10.59 5.63 -12.61
N ARG A 24 10.42 6.90 -12.24
CA ARG A 24 11.23 7.55 -11.18
C ARG A 24 11.06 6.92 -9.79
N LEU A 25 9.95 6.22 -9.55
CA LEU A 25 9.64 5.57 -8.26
C LEU A 25 9.95 4.08 -8.26
N ILE A 26 10.08 3.47 -9.44
CA ILE A 26 10.26 2.02 -9.59
C ILE A 26 11.74 1.76 -9.91
N SER A 27 12.44 1.11 -8.98
CA SER A 27 13.79 0.61 -9.23
C SER A 27 13.74 -0.75 -9.92
N ALA A 28 14.61 -0.97 -10.88
CA ALA A 28 14.79 -2.30 -11.47
C ALA A 28 15.37 -3.31 -10.47
N GLN A 29 16.02 -2.80 -9.41
CA GLN A 29 16.61 -3.62 -8.35
C GLN A 29 15.87 -3.34 -7.03
N LEU A 30 15.23 -4.38 -6.49
CA LEU A 30 14.56 -4.30 -5.20
C LEU A 30 15.58 -4.24 -4.06
N SER A 31 15.36 -3.33 -3.13
CA SER A 31 15.95 -3.44 -1.80
C SER A 31 15.33 -4.62 -1.05
N PRO A 32 16.00 -5.22 -0.05
CA PRO A 32 15.37 -6.22 0.81
C PRO A 32 14.02 -5.76 1.35
N ILE A 33 13.89 -4.48 1.67
CA ILE A 33 12.64 -3.88 2.13
C ILE A 33 12.36 -2.59 1.36
N THR A 34 11.12 -2.43 0.95
CA THR A 34 10.56 -1.18 0.40
C THR A 34 9.38 -0.75 1.25
N LEU A 35 9.42 0.45 1.79
CA LEU A 35 8.32 1.08 2.51
C LEU A 35 7.70 2.18 1.65
N ILE A 36 6.41 2.08 1.38
CA ILE A 36 5.62 3.12 0.72
C ILE A 36 4.63 3.70 1.74
N CYS A 37 4.92 4.89 2.24
CA CYS A 37 4.17 5.49 3.35
C CYS A 37 3.61 6.86 2.98
N ALA A 38 2.28 6.96 2.94
CA ALA A 38 1.57 8.21 2.66
C ALA A 38 0.10 8.10 3.09
N PRO A 39 -0.60 9.20 3.35
CA PRO A 39 -2.04 9.20 3.63
C PRO A 39 -2.88 8.52 2.54
N ALA A 40 -4.20 8.45 2.75
CA ALA A 40 -5.14 7.94 1.75
C ALA A 40 -5.06 8.72 0.43
N GLY A 41 -5.32 8.05 -0.68
CA GLY A 41 -5.45 8.70 -1.99
C GLY A 41 -4.15 9.07 -2.70
N TYR A 42 -2.97 8.67 -2.19
CA TYR A 42 -1.67 8.91 -2.85
C TYR A 42 -1.22 7.76 -3.78
N GLY A 43 -2.04 6.73 -3.97
CA GLY A 43 -1.77 5.66 -4.93
C GLY A 43 -0.72 4.64 -4.48
N LYS A 44 -0.53 4.42 -3.18
CA LYS A 44 0.43 3.43 -2.62
C LYS A 44 0.22 2.03 -3.20
N THR A 45 -0.99 1.49 -3.08
CA THR A 45 -1.39 0.17 -3.59
C THR A 45 -1.19 0.08 -5.10
N VAL A 46 -1.55 1.14 -5.84
CA VAL A 46 -1.37 1.21 -7.30
C VAL A 46 0.10 1.17 -7.68
N LEU A 47 0.96 1.91 -6.95
CA LEU A 47 2.41 1.88 -7.17
C LEU A 47 2.97 0.50 -6.87
N ALA A 48 2.62 -0.10 -5.72
CA ALA A 48 3.08 -1.44 -5.34
C ALA A 48 2.64 -2.49 -6.38
N SER A 49 1.37 -2.48 -6.82
CA SER A 49 0.87 -3.42 -7.83
C SER A 49 1.55 -3.22 -9.20
N SER A 50 1.79 -1.97 -9.61
CA SER A 50 2.53 -1.67 -10.83
C SER A 50 3.97 -2.17 -10.75
N TRP A 51 4.61 -2.00 -9.59
CA TRP A 51 5.98 -2.43 -9.36
C TRP A 51 6.11 -3.95 -9.45
N VAL A 52 5.31 -4.71 -8.69
CA VAL A 52 5.37 -6.18 -8.72
C VAL A 52 5.04 -6.76 -10.10
N ASN A 53 4.13 -6.14 -10.85
CA ASN A 53 3.84 -6.54 -12.22
C ASN A 53 5.00 -6.30 -13.21
N SER A 54 5.98 -5.47 -12.85
CA SER A 54 7.19 -5.21 -13.64
C SER A 54 8.37 -6.10 -13.26
N LEU A 55 8.26 -6.89 -12.20
CA LEU A 55 9.33 -7.76 -11.71
C LEU A 55 9.28 -9.12 -12.43
N ASP A 56 10.45 -9.63 -12.75
CA ASP A 56 10.63 -11.01 -13.25
C ASP A 56 10.92 -11.97 -12.07
N MET A 57 9.97 -12.01 -11.12
CA MET A 57 10.03 -12.92 -9.97
C MET A 57 8.63 -13.26 -9.46
N ARG A 58 8.53 -14.29 -8.61
CA ARG A 58 7.27 -14.64 -7.94
C ARG A 58 6.88 -13.55 -6.96
N CYS A 59 5.61 -13.14 -7.01
CA CYS A 59 5.07 -12.08 -6.17
C CYS A 59 3.85 -12.58 -5.41
N ALA A 60 3.93 -12.62 -4.09
CA ALA A 60 2.81 -12.89 -3.20
C ALA A 60 2.24 -11.56 -2.67
N TRP A 61 0.91 -11.49 -2.55
CA TRP A 61 0.20 -10.30 -2.08
C TRP A 61 -0.70 -10.63 -0.91
N LEU A 62 -0.70 -9.78 0.10
CA LEU A 62 -1.64 -9.80 1.21
C LEU A 62 -2.14 -8.39 1.50
N SER A 63 -3.43 -8.14 1.21
CA SER A 63 -4.11 -6.92 1.65
C SER A 63 -4.61 -7.13 3.07
N LEU A 64 -4.10 -6.29 3.98
CA LEU A 64 -4.41 -6.36 5.41
C LEU A 64 -5.66 -5.55 5.74
N ASP A 65 -6.42 -6.03 6.71
CA ASP A 65 -7.53 -5.29 7.31
C ASP A 65 -7.59 -5.53 8.84
N HIS A 66 -8.61 -5.01 9.49
CA HIS A 66 -8.77 -5.12 10.94
C HIS A 66 -8.89 -6.57 11.45
N THR A 67 -9.31 -7.52 10.62
CA THR A 67 -9.44 -8.94 11.01
C THR A 67 -8.07 -9.61 11.17
N ASP A 68 -7.03 -9.07 10.54
CA ASP A 68 -5.66 -9.56 10.64
C ASP A 68 -4.98 -9.21 11.99
N ASN A 69 -5.67 -8.53 12.90
CA ASN A 69 -5.19 -8.33 14.27
C ASN A 69 -5.29 -9.60 15.14
N ASP A 70 -5.99 -10.62 14.68
CA ASP A 70 -5.88 -11.96 15.27
C ASP A 70 -4.62 -12.66 14.75
N THR A 71 -3.79 -13.16 15.69
CA THR A 71 -2.51 -13.83 15.38
C THR A 71 -2.68 -15.00 14.43
N THR A 72 -3.70 -15.82 14.68
CA THR A 72 -3.94 -17.04 13.90
C THR A 72 -4.36 -16.68 12.48
N GLN A 73 -5.25 -15.72 12.34
CA GLN A 73 -5.70 -15.23 11.04
C GLN A 73 -4.56 -14.58 10.26
N PHE A 74 -3.79 -13.70 10.91
CA PHE A 74 -2.64 -13.06 10.28
C PHE A 74 -1.65 -14.09 9.73
N MET A 75 -1.22 -15.05 10.58
CA MET A 75 -0.27 -16.07 10.15
C MET A 75 -0.84 -16.98 9.06
N MET A 76 -2.12 -17.33 9.15
CA MET A 76 -2.80 -18.14 8.13
C MET A 76 -2.87 -17.41 6.79
N HIS A 77 -3.25 -16.12 6.78
CA HIS A 77 -3.29 -15.33 5.55
C HIS A 77 -1.90 -15.12 4.97
N LEU A 78 -0.88 -14.88 5.80
CA LEU A 78 0.50 -14.72 5.38
C LEU A 78 1.05 -15.99 4.72
N VAL A 79 0.86 -17.16 5.34
CA VAL A 79 1.25 -18.45 4.77
C VAL A 79 0.50 -18.71 3.46
N SER A 80 -0.80 -18.43 3.41
CA SER A 80 -1.62 -18.64 2.22
C SER A 80 -1.22 -17.72 1.05
N ALA A 81 -0.81 -16.48 1.35
CA ALA A 81 -0.26 -15.59 0.35
C ALA A 81 1.00 -16.18 -0.29
N ILE A 82 1.92 -16.72 0.52
CA ILE A 82 3.13 -17.37 0.03
C ILE A 82 2.80 -18.66 -0.74
N GLN A 83 1.87 -19.47 -0.23
CA GLN A 83 1.42 -20.70 -0.89
C GLN A 83 0.76 -20.45 -2.25
N SER A 84 0.21 -19.29 -2.49
CA SER A 84 -0.30 -18.92 -3.83
C SER A 84 0.78 -18.94 -4.90
N GLN A 85 2.06 -18.77 -4.50
CA GLN A 85 3.24 -18.80 -5.38
C GLN A 85 4.05 -20.09 -5.24
N PHE A 86 4.06 -20.68 -4.04
CA PHE A 86 4.79 -21.90 -3.68
C PHE A 86 3.82 -22.87 -2.98
N PRO A 87 3.06 -23.71 -3.73
CA PRO A 87 2.01 -24.55 -3.16
C PRO A 87 2.48 -25.48 -2.04
N ASP A 88 3.74 -25.91 -2.07
CA ASP A 88 4.34 -26.81 -1.07
C ASP A 88 4.96 -26.08 0.13
N PHE A 89 4.84 -24.74 0.18
CA PHE A 89 5.39 -23.94 1.25
C PHE A 89 4.73 -24.27 2.60
N ALA A 90 5.52 -24.31 3.67
CA ALA A 90 5.09 -24.51 5.05
C ALA A 90 4.36 -25.83 5.35
N ASN A 91 4.49 -26.86 4.48
CA ASN A 91 3.93 -28.18 4.76
C ASN A 91 4.48 -28.79 6.06
N GLN A 92 5.70 -28.41 6.48
CA GLN A 92 6.30 -28.83 7.75
C GLN A 92 5.81 -28.00 8.94
N SER A 93 5.53 -26.73 8.76
CA SER A 93 5.04 -25.81 9.81
C SER A 93 3.57 -26.08 10.20
N HIS A 94 2.78 -26.71 9.33
CA HIS A 94 1.41 -27.16 9.66
C HIS A 94 1.36 -28.12 10.86
N HIS A 95 2.45 -28.85 11.14
CA HIS A 95 2.52 -29.71 12.33
C HIS A 95 2.56 -28.96 13.65
N LEU A 96 2.93 -27.66 13.65
CA LEU A 96 2.91 -26.81 14.85
C LEU A 96 1.49 -26.35 15.22
N SER A 97 0.59 -26.26 14.22
CA SER A 97 -0.81 -25.85 14.43
C SER A 97 -1.70 -27.00 14.96
N SER A 98 -1.23 -28.24 14.93
CA SER A 98 -1.98 -29.43 15.37
C SER A 98 -1.78 -29.77 16.84
N SER A 99 -0.90 -29.08 17.56
CA SER A 99 -0.78 -29.20 19.01
C SER A 99 -1.86 -28.37 19.70
N ASN A 100 -2.50 -28.93 20.73
CA ASN A 100 -3.58 -28.29 21.51
C ASN A 100 -3.19 -27.00 22.27
N GLN A 101 -1.97 -26.50 22.08
CA GLN A 101 -1.50 -25.19 22.53
C GLN A 101 -0.94 -24.47 21.32
N LEU A 102 -1.60 -23.36 20.91
CA LEU A 102 -1.06 -22.47 19.90
C LEU A 102 0.33 -21.97 20.36
N PRO A 103 1.40 -22.17 19.56
CA PRO A 103 2.70 -21.60 19.89
C PRO A 103 2.58 -20.08 19.99
N ALA A 104 3.37 -19.47 20.88
CA ALA A 104 3.47 -18.01 20.90
C ALA A 104 3.84 -17.51 19.49
N ILE A 105 3.35 -16.32 19.09
CA ILE A 105 3.59 -15.74 17.77
C ILE A 105 5.08 -15.77 17.39
N SER A 106 5.99 -15.60 18.36
CA SER A 106 7.43 -15.69 18.15
C SER A 106 7.91 -17.06 17.65
N GLY A 107 7.25 -18.14 18.09
CA GLY A 107 7.52 -19.49 17.61
C GLY A 107 7.06 -19.68 16.17
N LEU A 108 5.85 -19.20 15.85
CA LEU A 108 5.30 -19.24 14.50
C LEU A 108 6.14 -18.41 13.52
N THR A 109 6.57 -17.21 13.92
CA THR A 109 7.42 -16.35 13.11
C THR A 109 8.79 -16.98 12.83
N ARG A 110 9.40 -17.67 13.82
CA ARG A 110 10.66 -18.40 13.61
C ARG A 110 10.49 -19.55 12.64
N ALA A 111 9.43 -20.35 12.78
CA ALA A 111 9.14 -21.44 11.86
C ALA A 111 8.94 -20.91 10.43
N LEU A 112 8.18 -19.84 10.25
CA LEU A 112 7.97 -19.17 8.99
C LEU A 112 9.29 -18.70 8.36
N LEU A 113 10.18 -18.05 9.15
CA LEU A 113 11.50 -17.61 8.66
C LEU A 113 12.38 -18.76 8.23
N ASN A 114 12.34 -19.90 8.95
CA ASN A 114 13.07 -21.10 8.57
C ASN A 114 12.57 -21.67 7.24
N ASP A 115 11.24 -21.71 7.04
CA ASP A 115 10.63 -22.20 5.80
C ASP A 115 10.92 -21.23 4.64
N LEU A 116 10.86 -19.93 4.86
CA LEU A 116 11.25 -18.90 3.89
C LEU A 116 12.73 -19.04 3.50
N GLY A 117 13.61 -19.38 4.46
CA GLY A 117 15.02 -19.65 4.19
C GLY A 117 15.29 -20.87 3.32
N GLN A 118 14.31 -21.77 3.13
CA GLN A 118 14.39 -22.95 2.25
C GLN A 118 13.94 -22.67 0.81
N LEU A 119 13.38 -21.48 0.53
CA LEU A 119 12.96 -21.14 -0.82
C LEU A 119 14.15 -21.13 -1.77
N THR A 120 14.00 -21.81 -2.90
CA THR A 120 15.03 -21.92 -3.95
C THR A 120 14.98 -20.79 -4.96
N GLU A 121 13.86 -20.09 -5.02
CA GLU A 121 13.62 -18.96 -5.93
C GLU A 121 13.30 -17.70 -5.10
N PRO A 122 13.66 -16.51 -5.61
CA PRO A 122 13.34 -15.26 -4.93
C PRO A 122 11.83 -15.02 -4.90
N LEU A 123 11.36 -14.42 -3.80
CA LEU A 123 9.97 -14.05 -3.57
C LEU A 123 9.89 -12.57 -3.21
N CYS A 124 9.02 -11.84 -3.89
CA CYS A 124 8.54 -10.54 -3.44
C CYS A 124 7.23 -10.74 -2.68
N LEU A 125 7.17 -10.35 -1.41
CA LEU A 125 5.97 -10.38 -0.59
C LEU A 125 5.49 -8.96 -0.34
N VAL A 126 4.26 -8.66 -0.73
CA VAL A 126 3.62 -7.37 -0.46
C VAL A 126 2.67 -7.51 0.72
N LEU A 127 2.84 -6.64 1.72
CA LEU A 127 1.89 -6.41 2.79
C LEU A 127 1.27 -5.04 2.57
N ASP A 128 0.06 -5.04 2.01
CA ASP A 128 -0.66 -3.81 1.68
C ASP A 128 -1.53 -3.38 2.87
N ASP A 129 -1.58 -2.07 3.14
CA ASP A 129 -2.31 -1.46 4.25
C ASP A 129 -1.86 -1.92 5.65
N LEU A 130 -0.54 -1.97 5.87
CA LEU A 130 0.08 -2.38 7.14
C LEU A 130 -0.46 -1.61 8.36
N HIS A 131 -0.94 -0.39 8.18
CA HIS A 131 -1.53 0.45 9.23
C HIS A 131 -2.82 -0.13 9.85
N CYS A 132 -3.43 -1.15 9.23
CA CYS A 132 -4.59 -1.86 9.78
C CYS A 132 -4.22 -2.79 10.95
N LEU A 133 -2.92 -3.11 11.11
CA LEU A 133 -2.43 -3.87 12.25
C LEU A 133 -2.17 -2.91 13.42
N HIS A 134 -2.84 -3.16 14.54
CA HIS A 134 -2.74 -2.32 15.74
C HIS A 134 -2.14 -3.07 16.94
N GLU A 135 -2.10 -4.40 16.86
CA GLU A 135 -1.64 -5.23 17.97
C GLU A 135 -0.12 -5.20 18.12
N PRO A 136 0.42 -4.80 19.30
CA PRO A 136 1.86 -4.66 19.51
C PRO A 136 2.65 -5.94 19.21
N PHE A 137 2.10 -7.12 19.55
CA PHE A 137 2.77 -8.39 19.31
C PHE A 137 2.92 -8.72 17.81
N LEU A 138 2.03 -8.23 16.94
CA LEU A 138 2.18 -8.37 15.49
C LEU A 138 3.29 -7.46 14.98
N HIS A 139 3.39 -6.24 15.51
CA HIS A 139 4.48 -5.34 15.19
C HIS A 139 5.83 -5.90 15.62
N ASP A 140 5.91 -6.52 16.81
CA ASP A 140 7.13 -7.18 17.28
C ASP A 140 7.50 -8.39 16.41
N ALA A 141 6.51 -9.16 15.95
CA ALA A 141 6.71 -10.28 15.04
C ALA A 141 7.23 -9.83 13.68
N LEU A 142 6.66 -8.76 13.13
CA LEU A 142 7.12 -8.15 11.87
C LEU A 142 8.52 -7.56 12.01
N ALA A 143 8.81 -6.85 13.10
CA ALA A 143 10.14 -6.33 13.38
C ALA A 143 11.18 -7.47 13.44
N PHE A 144 10.84 -8.56 14.16
CA PHE A 144 11.68 -9.73 14.24
C PHE A 144 11.94 -10.39 12.88
N MET A 145 10.89 -10.48 12.04
CA MET A 145 10.99 -11.02 10.68
C MET A 145 11.87 -10.13 9.80
N ILE A 146 11.67 -8.82 9.85
CA ILE A 146 12.42 -7.83 9.08
C ILE A 146 13.92 -7.85 9.42
N GLU A 147 14.27 -7.97 10.70
CA GLU A 147 15.66 -8.05 11.13
C GLU A 147 16.40 -9.30 10.66
N ARG A 148 15.67 -10.37 10.33
CA ARG A 148 16.19 -11.69 9.98
C ARG A 148 15.73 -12.16 8.62
N LEU A 149 15.44 -11.21 7.75
CA LEU A 149 14.89 -11.48 6.43
C LEU A 149 15.86 -12.35 5.62
N PRO A 150 15.41 -13.50 5.09
CA PRO A 150 16.24 -14.31 4.21
C PRO A 150 16.60 -13.56 2.92
N PRO A 151 17.78 -13.77 2.35
CA PRO A 151 18.27 -13.00 1.20
C PRO A 151 17.42 -13.16 -0.08
N GLN A 152 16.64 -14.24 -0.19
CA GLN A 152 15.71 -14.48 -1.30
C GLN A 152 14.36 -13.81 -1.11
N LEU A 153 14.07 -13.24 0.07
CA LEU A 153 12.81 -12.55 0.33
C LEU A 153 12.97 -11.04 0.22
N HIS A 154 12.11 -10.43 -0.58
CA HIS A 154 11.91 -8.98 -0.65
C HIS A 154 10.55 -8.63 -0.09
N LEU A 155 10.48 -7.58 0.75
CA LEU A 155 9.23 -7.08 1.32
C LEU A 155 8.88 -5.72 0.72
N ILE A 156 7.65 -5.57 0.26
CA ILE A 156 7.05 -4.27 -0.02
C ILE A 156 5.95 -4.04 1.00
N LEU A 157 6.08 -2.97 1.77
CA LEU A 157 5.14 -2.57 2.81
C LEU A 157 4.44 -1.29 2.37
N THR A 158 3.12 -1.27 2.33
CA THR A 158 2.38 -0.01 2.19
C THR A 158 1.72 0.35 3.51
N SER A 159 1.70 1.63 3.85
CA SER A 159 1.09 2.10 5.10
C SER A 159 0.60 3.54 4.98
N ARG A 160 -0.41 3.91 5.78
CA ARG A 160 -0.82 5.33 5.93
C ARG A 160 0.08 6.06 6.93
N THR A 161 0.64 5.34 7.87
CA THR A 161 1.50 5.87 8.95
C THR A 161 2.84 5.15 8.96
N ILE A 162 3.84 5.77 9.55
CA ILE A 162 5.14 5.12 9.76
C ILE A 162 4.95 3.92 10.70
N PRO A 163 5.41 2.73 10.31
CA PRO A 163 5.30 1.55 11.17
C PRO A 163 5.98 1.75 12.51
N PRO A 164 5.44 1.21 13.63
CA PRO A 164 5.93 1.45 14.99
C PRO A 164 7.16 0.60 15.35
N PHE A 165 7.96 0.19 14.36
CA PHE A 165 9.22 -0.53 14.58
C PHE A 165 10.39 0.19 13.93
N SER A 166 11.60 -0.01 14.50
CA SER A 166 12.79 0.71 14.07
C SER A 166 13.29 0.22 12.70
N LEU A 167 13.39 1.14 11.75
CA LEU A 167 14.01 0.92 10.44
C LEU A 167 15.45 1.49 10.36
N ALA A 168 15.96 2.03 11.47
CA ALA A 168 17.25 2.74 11.51
C ALA A 168 18.42 1.86 11.05
N ARG A 169 18.46 0.60 11.50
CA ARG A 169 19.51 -0.35 11.10
C ARG A 169 19.48 -0.66 9.60
N LEU A 170 18.29 -0.90 9.04
CA LEU A 170 18.13 -1.18 7.62
C LEU A 170 18.55 0.01 6.76
N ARG A 171 18.20 1.22 7.22
CA ARG A 171 18.59 2.47 6.58
C ARG A 171 20.11 2.63 6.57
N ALA A 172 20.76 2.37 7.71
CA ALA A 172 22.22 2.41 7.83
C ALA A 172 22.92 1.37 6.92
N GLN A 173 22.30 0.20 6.73
CA GLN A 173 22.81 -0.88 5.90
C GLN A 173 22.43 -0.75 4.42
N ARG A 174 21.70 0.31 4.02
CA ARG A 174 21.17 0.50 2.65
C ARG A 174 20.28 -0.66 2.17
N GLN A 175 19.56 -1.27 3.09
CA GLN A 175 18.63 -2.38 2.82
C GLN A 175 17.17 -1.93 2.74
N LEU A 176 16.93 -0.63 2.80
CA LEU A 176 15.60 -0.02 2.82
C LEU A 176 15.48 1.02 1.71
N THR A 177 14.43 0.87 0.91
CA THR A 177 13.90 1.93 0.03
C THR A 177 12.69 2.55 0.71
N GLU A 178 12.66 3.87 0.80
CA GLU A 178 11.56 4.61 1.41
C GLU A 178 10.95 5.53 0.37
N ILE A 179 9.64 5.46 0.22
CA ILE A 179 8.84 6.32 -0.65
C ILE A 179 7.77 6.96 0.22
N TYR A 180 7.84 8.27 0.34
CA TYR A 180 6.94 9.06 1.18
C TYR A 180 5.97 9.92 0.34
N THR A 181 5.08 10.63 1.03
CA THR A 181 4.08 11.49 0.42
C THR A 181 4.65 12.42 -0.65
N GLN A 182 5.78 13.04 -0.37
CA GLN A 182 6.44 13.97 -1.31
C GLN A 182 6.89 13.30 -2.62
N ASP A 183 7.31 12.03 -2.53
CA ASP A 183 7.72 11.25 -3.69
C ASP A 183 6.50 10.80 -4.51
N LEU A 184 5.38 10.54 -3.82
CA LEU A 184 4.12 10.08 -4.41
C LEU A 184 3.31 11.20 -5.06
N ARG A 185 3.60 12.46 -4.78
CA ARG A 185 2.96 13.59 -5.49
C ARG A 185 3.23 13.47 -6.98
N PHE A 186 2.21 13.73 -7.78
CA PHE A 186 2.37 13.77 -9.23
C PHE A 186 3.14 15.03 -9.63
N SER A 187 4.15 14.87 -10.49
CA SER A 187 4.81 16.02 -11.13
C SER A 187 3.88 16.64 -12.17
N VAL A 188 4.22 17.85 -12.65
CA VAL A 188 3.46 18.52 -13.70
C VAL A 188 3.35 17.65 -14.95
N GLU A 189 4.41 16.92 -15.31
CA GLU A 189 4.45 15.99 -16.45
C GLU A 189 3.52 14.80 -16.22
N GLU A 190 3.52 14.23 -15.00
CA GLU A 190 2.62 13.14 -14.62
C GLU A 190 1.16 13.59 -14.62
N VAL A 191 0.88 14.83 -14.14
CA VAL A 191 -0.47 15.45 -14.23
C VAL A 191 -0.88 15.64 -15.68
N GLN A 192 0.02 16.12 -16.54
CA GLN A 192 -0.26 16.28 -17.97
C GLN A 192 -0.60 14.94 -18.63
N GLN A 193 0.19 13.91 -18.35
CA GLN A 193 -0.06 12.57 -18.86
C GLN A 193 -1.41 12.03 -18.36
N PHE A 194 -1.71 12.18 -17.08
CA PHE A 194 -2.98 11.76 -16.48
C PHE A 194 -4.16 12.49 -17.13
N CYS A 195 -4.16 13.82 -17.14
CA CYS A 195 -5.27 14.61 -17.67
C CYS A 195 -5.47 14.43 -19.17
N ASN A 196 -4.40 14.44 -19.97
CA ASN A 196 -4.52 14.52 -21.41
C ASN A 196 -4.46 13.16 -22.11
N GLN A 197 -3.76 12.17 -21.56
CA GLN A 197 -3.70 10.82 -22.12
C GLN A 197 -4.73 9.89 -21.47
N SER A 198 -4.77 9.83 -20.12
CA SER A 198 -5.67 8.94 -19.42
C SER A 198 -7.10 9.46 -19.42
N MET A 199 -7.33 10.72 -19.11
CA MET A 199 -8.67 11.32 -19.00
C MET A 199 -9.12 12.08 -20.27
N GLN A 200 -8.27 12.22 -21.27
CA GLN A 200 -8.54 12.87 -22.57
C GLN A 200 -9.10 14.31 -22.48
N LEU A 201 -8.70 15.04 -21.43
CA LEU A 201 -9.24 16.38 -21.13
C LEU A 201 -8.72 17.47 -22.06
N LYS A 202 -7.58 17.25 -22.74
CA LYS A 202 -6.94 18.23 -23.66
C LYS A 202 -6.68 19.58 -22.99
N LEU A 203 -6.14 19.57 -21.76
CA LEU A 203 -5.77 20.78 -21.03
C LEU A 203 -4.50 21.41 -21.61
N THR A 204 -4.45 22.74 -21.62
CA THR A 204 -3.23 23.48 -21.95
C THR A 204 -2.18 23.33 -20.83
N PRO A 205 -0.88 23.55 -21.12
CA PRO A 205 0.16 23.46 -20.09
C PRO A 205 -0.09 24.37 -18.86
N ASP A 206 -0.64 25.57 -19.06
CA ASP A 206 -0.98 26.49 -17.97
C ASP A 206 -2.09 25.96 -17.09
N LEU A 207 -3.11 25.31 -17.67
CA LEU A 207 -4.19 24.68 -16.91
C LEU A 207 -3.72 23.44 -16.16
N VAL A 208 -2.83 22.65 -16.75
CA VAL A 208 -2.19 21.51 -16.09
C VAL A 208 -1.40 21.97 -14.87
N LYS A 209 -0.55 22.99 -15.04
CA LYS A 209 0.23 23.56 -13.93
C LYS A 209 -0.66 24.15 -12.84
N SER A 210 -1.73 24.85 -13.21
CA SER A 210 -2.69 25.39 -12.26
C SER A 210 -3.39 24.28 -11.47
N LEU A 211 -3.76 23.17 -12.12
CA LEU A 211 -4.40 22.03 -11.48
C LEU A 211 -3.41 21.31 -10.55
N GLU A 212 -2.17 21.09 -10.98
CA GLU A 212 -1.12 20.50 -10.12
C GLU A 212 -0.91 21.34 -8.85
N THR A 213 -0.77 22.65 -8.98
CA THR A 213 -0.58 23.56 -7.85
C THR A 213 -1.74 23.48 -6.86
N ARG A 214 -2.99 23.37 -7.34
CA ARG A 214 -4.18 23.30 -6.47
C ARG A 214 -4.39 21.96 -5.79
N THR A 215 -4.00 20.89 -6.45
CA THR A 215 -4.09 19.53 -5.91
C THR A 215 -2.81 19.10 -5.19
N GLU A 216 -1.74 19.89 -5.31
CA GLU A 216 -0.41 19.54 -4.83
C GLU A 216 0.05 18.15 -5.31
N GLY A 217 -0.38 17.74 -6.49
CA GLY A 217 -0.10 16.44 -7.05
C GLY A 217 -0.78 15.26 -6.34
N TRP A 218 -1.80 15.53 -5.50
CA TRP A 218 -2.59 14.47 -4.86
C TRP A 218 -3.48 13.77 -5.88
N ILE A 219 -3.23 12.48 -6.14
CA ILE A 219 -3.85 11.76 -7.27
C ILE A 219 -5.37 11.64 -7.14
N VAL A 220 -5.92 11.42 -5.95
CA VAL A 220 -7.39 11.38 -5.79
C VAL A 220 -7.99 12.74 -6.07
N GLY A 221 -7.39 13.82 -5.60
CA GLY A 221 -7.82 15.20 -5.93
C GLY A 221 -7.77 15.46 -7.44
N LEU A 222 -6.71 15.02 -8.12
CA LEU A 222 -6.60 15.09 -9.58
C LEU A 222 -7.70 14.29 -10.29
N GLN A 223 -8.00 13.07 -9.81
CA GLN A 223 -9.02 12.21 -10.40
C GLN A 223 -10.42 12.81 -10.24
N LEU A 224 -10.76 13.33 -9.06
CA LEU A 224 -12.04 13.97 -8.79
C LEU A 224 -12.21 15.25 -9.61
N ALA A 225 -11.15 16.07 -9.69
CA ALA A 225 -11.13 17.26 -10.54
C ALA A 225 -11.29 16.89 -12.03
N ALA A 226 -10.63 15.83 -12.49
CA ALA A 226 -10.71 15.38 -13.88
C ALA A 226 -12.12 14.89 -14.24
N LEU A 227 -12.78 14.16 -13.33
CA LEU A 227 -14.18 13.73 -13.51
C LEU A 227 -15.12 14.93 -13.63
N SER A 228 -14.97 15.94 -12.78
CA SER A 228 -15.75 17.16 -12.82
C SER A 228 -15.48 17.98 -14.10
N LEU A 229 -14.21 18.06 -14.52
CA LEU A 229 -13.80 18.74 -15.75
C LEU A 229 -14.34 18.09 -17.02
N SER A 230 -14.59 16.78 -17.01
CA SER A 230 -15.15 16.06 -18.15
C SER A 230 -16.56 16.56 -18.50
N ASN A 231 -17.29 17.05 -17.52
CA ASN A 231 -18.67 17.53 -17.64
C ASN A 231 -18.76 19.06 -17.69
N THR A 232 -17.62 19.78 -17.69
CA THR A 232 -17.59 21.24 -17.58
C THR A 232 -17.22 21.88 -18.93
N SER A 233 -18.03 22.82 -19.40
CA SER A 233 -17.74 23.57 -20.62
C SER A 233 -16.61 24.59 -20.47
N ASN A 234 -16.48 25.21 -19.30
CA ASN A 234 -15.44 26.20 -19.00
C ASN A 234 -14.40 25.66 -18.01
N LYS A 235 -13.46 24.88 -18.54
CA LYS A 235 -12.39 24.23 -17.78
C LYS A 235 -11.50 25.23 -17.02
N SER A 236 -11.21 26.39 -17.64
CA SER A 236 -10.37 27.41 -17.01
C SER A 236 -11.02 27.99 -15.76
N MET A 237 -12.31 28.31 -15.83
CA MET A 237 -13.05 28.85 -14.69
C MET A 237 -13.19 27.81 -13.57
N PHE A 238 -13.45 26.55 -13.94
CA PHE A 238 -13.52 25.45 -12.97
C PHE A 238 -12.20 25.31 -12.21
N ILE A 239 -11.06 25.17 -12.93
CA ILE A 239 -9.75 25.00 -12.30
C ILE A 239 -9.41 26.20 -11.40
N LYS A 240 -9.75 27.43 -11.80
CA LYS A 240 -9.52 28.63 -10.97
C LYS A 240 -10.30 28.60 -9.66
N ASN A 241 -11.48 28.01 -9.67
CA ASN A 241 -12.37 27.96 -8.49
C ASN A 241 -12.26 26.64 -7.73
N PHE A 242 -11.52 25.65 -8.28
CA PHE A 242 -11.35 24.35 -7.64
C PHE A 242 -10.61 24.51 -6.30
N ALA A 243 -11.25 24.15 -5.21
CA ALA A 243 -10.75 24.23 -3.85
C ALA A 243 -11.15 22.97 -3.07
N GLY A 244 -10.67 22.84 -1.85
CA GLY A 244 -10.93 21.67 -0.98
C GLY A 244 -12.39 21.50 -0.55
N ASP A 245 -13.24 22.49 -0.82
CA ASP A 245 -14.70 22.46 -0.60
C ASP A 245 -15.49 21.86 -1.77
N ASP A 246 -14.82 21.36 -2.82
CA ASP A 246 -15.50 20.59 -3.86
C ASP A 246 -16.18 19.37 -3.23
N ARG A 247 -17.48 19.20 -3.54
CA ARG A 247 -18.33 18.17 -2.94
C ARG A 247 -17.72 16.77 -3.03
N HIS A 248 -17.12 16.42 -4.16
CA HIS A 248 -16.52 15.09 -4.36
C HIS A 248 -15.29 14.89 -3.49
N ILE A 249 -14.50 15.94 -3.28
CA ILE A 249 -13.35 15.90 -2.35
C ILE A 249 -13.84 15.73 -0.92
N THR A 250 -14.87 16.51 -0.55
CA THR A 250 -15.46 16.44 0.78
C THR A 250 -16.02 15.04 1.05
N ASP A 251 -16.81 14.47 0.12
CA ASP A 251 -17.35 13.12 0.24
C ASP A 251 -16.22 12.08 0.42
N PHE A 252 -15.17 12.13 -0.40
CA PHE A 252 -14.02 11.23 -0.26
C PHE A 252 -13.32 11.37 1.09
N LEU A 253 -13.09 12.60 1.56
CA LEU A 253 -12.45 12.83 2.85
C LEU A 253 -13.32 12.38 4.02
N MET A 254 -14.65 12.53 3.90
CA MET A 254 -15.59 12.00 4.90
C MET A 254 -15.49 10.48 4.99
N ASP A 255 -15.52 9.79 3.86
CA ASP A 255 -15.54 8.33 3.84
C ASP A 255 -14.18 7.71 4.21
N GLU A 256 -13.09 8.21 3.64
CA GLU A 256 -11.76 7.60 3.76
C GLU A 256 -10.93 8.12 4.94
N VAL A 257 -11.26 9.28 5.46
CA VAL A 257 -10.50 9.91 6.54
C VAL A 257 -11.33 10.07 7.79
N LEU A 258 -12.43 10.82 7.74
CA LEU A 258 -13.19 11.16 8.94
C LEU A 258 -13.84 9.94 9.58
N ASN A 259 -14.47 9.07 8.80
CA ASN A 259 -15.13 7.87 9.33
C ASN A 259 -14.16 6.85 9.96
N GLN A 260 -12.84 7.01 9.75
CA GLN A 260 -11.81 6.16 10.35
C GLN A 260 -11.20 6.76 11.63
N LEU A 261 -11.55 7.99 11.98
CA LEU A 261 -11.09 8.67 13.19
C LEU A 261 -12.01 8.32 14.39
N SER A 262 -11.47 8.44 15.60
CA SER A 262 -12.29 8.33 16.81
C SER A 262 -13.35 9.44 16.87
N ASP A 263 -14.48 9.16 17.52
CA ASP A 263 -15.60 10.11 17.65
C ASP A 263 -15.16 11.47 18.22
N GLU A 264 -14.18 11.47 19.14
CA GLU A 264 -13.62 12.70 19.73
C GLU A 264 -12.88 13.55 18.69
N LEU A 265 -12.06 12.90 17.82
CA LEU A 265 -11.34 13.58 16.76
C LEU A 265 -12.27 14.06 15.65
N GLN A 266 -13.27 13.25 15.28
CA GLN A 266 -14.30 13.66 14.33
C GLN A 266 -15.02 14.92 14.81
N LYS A 267 -15.47 14.91 16.06
CA LYS A 267 -16.16 16.06 16.67
C LYS A 267 -15.26 17.29 16.72
N PHE A 268 -14.00 17.14 17.12
CA PHE A 268 -13.02 18.24 17.15
C PHE A 268 -12.85 18.86 15.77
N LEU A 269 -12.65 18.05 14.72
CA LEU A 269 -12.46 18.54 13.35
C LEU A 269 -13.71 19.25 12.82
N LEU A 270 -14.91 18.73 13.11
CA LEU A 270 -16.18 19.34 12.68
C LEU A 270 -16.50 20.65 13.42
N GLU A 271 -16.01 20.82 14.64
CA GLU A 271 -16.23 22.05 15.44
C GLU A 271 -15.17 23.13 15.13
N THR A 272 -14.05 22.80 14.51
CA THR A 272 -12.93 23.72 14.27
C THR A 272 -12.70 24.06 12.79
N SER A 273 -13.48 23.49 11.86
CA SER A 273 -13.42 23.76 10.41
C SER A 273 -14.45 24.83 9.94
#